data_d62abcf3bda47fe3ac24d61edb1b3382
#
_entry.id   d62abcf3bda47fe3ac24d61edb1b3382
#
_cell.length_a   1.000
_cell.length_b   1.000
_cell.length_c   1.000
_cell.angle_alpha   90.00
_cell.angle_beta   90.00
_cell.angle_gamma   90.00
#
_symmetry.space_group_name_H-M   'P 1'
#
loop_
_entity.id
_entity.type
_entity.pdbx_description
1 polymer ?
#
loop_
_entity_poly.entity_id
_entity_poly.type
_entity_poly.pdbx_seq_one_letter_code
_entity_poly.pdbx_strand_id
1 'polypeptide(L)'
;IMNAYKNISVTGDKGGVGKSTIACLLAEWFNHHDQKVKLIDADPNQTTKTWLEKCEEAGRTISFPSSDVTIVDTAGTSGSSLIKYIKDSDLILVPFQPHVSDLEIVVGWFLSLNQTLQKKVKFIPNRLSYTKEQKEGLEEIQKVIKTEGRGELLSGLSNRPAVYPPFLNGNKINFFSDKLDEKVKDETNHLFLSITPKLEMNKK
;
A
#
# COMPACT_ATOMS: atom_id res chain seq x y z
N ILE A 1 18.78 -3.44 -10.96
CA ILE A 1 18.77 -4.15 -9.66
C ILE A 1 17.37 -4.72 -9.48
N MET A 2 17.24 -6.04 -9.35
CA MET A 2 15.92 -6.68 -9.17
C MET A 2 15.35 -6.30 -7.81
N ASN A 3 14.07 -5.92 -7.79
CA ASN A 3 13.31 -5.73 -6.56
C ASN A 3 13.32 -7.03 -5.72
N ALA A 4 13.23 -6.89 -4.39
CA ALA A 4 13.15 -8.04 -3.48
C ALA A 4 11.83 -8.81 -3.62
N TYR A 5 10.76 -8.16 -4.10
CA TYR A 5 9.41 -8.69 -4.21
C TYR A 5 8.95 -8.70 -5.66
N LYS A 6 8.40 -9.82 -6.12
CA LYS A 6 7.77 -9.97 -7.44
C LYS A 6 6.27 -9.81 -7.38
N ASN A 7 5.65 -10.29 -6.31
CA ASN A 7 4.20 -10.25 -6.12
C ASN A 7 3.87 -9.55 -4.81
N ILE A 8 3.16 -8.44 -4.89
CA ILE A 8 2.74 -7.63 -3.74
C ILE A 8 1.22 -7.57 -3.73
N SER A 9 0.58 -7.98 -2.64
CA SER A 9 -0.85 -7.75 -2.43
C SER A 9 -1.07 -6.59 -1.48
N VAL A 10 -1.98 -5.70 -1.84
CA VAL A 10 -2.51 -4.65 -0.97
C VAL A 10 -3.90 -5.08 -0.54
N THR A 11 -4.06 -5.47 0.71
CA THR A 11 -5.24 -6.21 1.20
C THR A 11 -5.62 -5.84 2.63
N GLY A 12 -6.70 -6.41 3.12
CA GLY A 12 -7.25 -6.25 4.47
C GLY A 12 -8.76 -6.30 4.46
N ASP A 13 -9.38 -6.75 5.55
CA ASP A 13 -10.83 -7.02 5.64
C ASP A 13 -11.70 -5.75 5.77
N LYS A 14 -11.10 -4.56 5.88
CA LYS A 14 -11.84 -3.30 6.05
C LYS A 14 -11.95 -2.53 4.72
N GLY A 15 -13.15 -2.09 4.39
CA GLY A 15 -13.41 -1.15 3.29
C GLY A 15 -12.96 0.28 3.64
N GLY A 16 -12.59 1.07 2.62
CA GLY A 16 -12.31 2.51 2.78
C GLY A 16 -11.00 2.90 3.46
N VAL A 17 -10.14 1.94 3.84
CA VAL A 17 -8.85 2.21 4.52
C VAL A 17 -7.74 2.73 3.62
N GLY A 18 -7.96 2.78 2.29
CA GLY A 18 -7.02 3.33 1.32
C GLY A 18 -6.17 2.29 0.60
N LYS A 19 -6.62 1.04 0.47
CA LYS A 19 -5.92 -0.02 -0.29
C LYS A 19 -5.58 0.43 -1.70
N SER A 20 -6.58 0.85 -2.49
CA SER A 20 -6.38 1.32 -3.86
C SER A 20 -5.43 2.52 -3.93
N THR A 21 -5.51 3.44 -2.96
CA THR A 21 -4.57 4.58 -2.89
C THR A 21 -3.14 4.11 -2.74
N ILE A 22 -2.88 3.19 -1.80
CA ILE A 22 -1.53 2.63 -1.57
C ILE A 22 -1.06 1.83 -2.81
N ALA A 23 -1.92 1.02 -3.42
CA ALA A 23 -1.58 0.24 -4.62
C ALA A 23 -1.19 1.15 -5.79
N CYS A 24 -1.97 2.20 -6.06
CA CYS A 24 -1.69 3.17 -7.11
C CYS A 24 -0.43 3.99 -6.83
N LEU A 25 -0.22 4.47 -5.60
CA LEU A 25 0.99 5.20 -5.20
C LEU A 25 2.24 4.32 -5.33
N LEU A 26 2.16 3.06 -4.94
CA LEU A 26 3.26 2.13 -5.07
C LEU A 26 3.59 1.83 -6.54
N ALA A 27 2.57 1.70 -7.40
CA ALA A 27 2.76 1.55 -8.84
C ALA A 27 3.46 2.77 -9.45
N GLU A 28 3.02 3.98 -9.09
CA GLU A 28 3.68 5.23 -9.52
C GLU A 28 5.13 5.31 -9.01
N TRP A 29 5.38 4.88 -7.77
CA TRP A 29 6.73 4.81 -7.18
C TRP A 29 7.66 3.89 -7.99
N PHE A 30 7.23 2.67 -8.31
CA PHE A 30 8.02 1.75 -9.13
C PHE A 30 8.32 2.31 -10.52
N ASN A 31 7.33 2.93 -11.17
CA ASN A 31 7.52 3.57 -12.46
C ASN A 31 8.55 4.72 -12.41
N HIS A 32 8.57 5.49 -11.31
CA HIS A 32 9.60 6.51 -11.09
C HIS A 32 11.02 5.95 -10.97
N HIS A 33 11.15 4.66 -10.68
CA HIS A 33 12.44 3.95 -10.58
C HIS A 33 12.67 3.02 -11.77
N ASP A 34 12.04 3.29 -12.92
CA ASP A 34 12.16 2.53 -14.16
C ASP A 34 11.84 1.03 -14.02
N GLN A 35 11.01 0.68 -13.03
CA GLN A 35 10.51 -0.68 -12.85
C GLN A 35 9.14 -0.82 -13.51
N LYS A 36 9.00 -1.80 -14.39
CA LYS A 36 7.70 -2.10 -15.02
C LYS A 36 6.79 -2.80 -14.03
N VAL A 37 5.61 -2.24 -13.85
CA VAL A 37 4.57 -2.77 -12.95
C VAL A 37 3.45 -3.40 -13.74
N LYS A 38 2.92 -4.51 -13.25
CA LYS A 38 1.59 -5.00 -13.59
C LYS A 38 0.68 -4.73 -12.40
N LEU A 39 -0.29 -3.84 -12.57
CA LEU A 39 -1.27 -3.50 -11.54
C LEU A 39 -2.60 -4.20 -11.85
N ILE A 40 -3.05 -5.03 -10.91
CA ILE A 40 -4.28 -5.83 -11.03
C ILE A 40 -5.30 -5.30 -10.03
N ASP A 41 -6.47 -4.93 -10.53
CA ASP A 41 -7.62 -4.58 -9.71
C ASP A 41 -8.48 -5.83 -9.50
N ALA A 42 -8.48 -6.34 -8.27
CA ALA A 42 -9.30 -7.46 -7.81
C ALA A 42 -10.43 -6.98 -6.87
N ASP A 43 -10.68 -5.67 -6.77
CA ASP A 43 -11.79 -5.08 -6.03
C ASP A 43 -13.01 -4.86 -6.96
N PRO A 44 -14.21 -5.32 -6.60
CA PRO A 44 -15.42 -5.05 -7.38
C PRO A 44 -15.72 -3.57 -7.62
N ASN A 45 -15.22 -2.67 -6.76
CA ASN A 45 -15.36 -1.22 -6.92
C ASN A 45 -14.50 -0.63 -8.05
N GLN A 46 -13.50 -1.37 -8.53
CA GLN A 46 -12.65 -1.01 -9.67
C GLN A 46 -11.98 0.38 -9.58
N THR A 47 -11.64 0.81 -8.37
CA THR A 47 -10.99 2.12 -8.15
C THR A 47 -9.63 2.22 -8.85
N THR A 48 -8.83 1.17 -8.75
CA THR A 48 -7.51 1.09 -9.38
C THR A 48 -7.60 1.02 -10.89
N LYS A 49 -8.56 0.29 -11.43
CA LYS A 49 -8.82 0.23 -12.88
C LYS A 49 -9.23 1.60 -13.42
N THR A 50 -10.16 2.28 -12.75
CA THR A 50 -10.59 3.63 -13.11
C THR A 50 -9.42 4.63 -13.07
N TRP A 51 -8.52 4.50 -12.10
CA TRP A 51 -7.32 5.32 -12.04
C TRP A 51 -6.38 5.05 -13.22
N LEU A 52 -6.17 3.79 -13.61
CA LEU A 52 -5.36 3.44 -14.78
C LEU A 52 -5.93 4.04 -16.07
N GLU A 53 -7.25 3.96 -16.27
CA GLU A 53 -7.95 4.55 -17.42
C GLU A 53 -7.69 6.07 -17.49
N LYS A 54 -7.82 6.79 -16.37
CA LYS A 54 -7.52 8.22 -16.29
C LYS A 54 -6.04 8.53 -16.55
N CYS A 55 -5.12 7.68 -16.12
CA CYS A 55 -3.70 7.83 -16.45
C CYS A 55 -3.46 7.68 -17.96
N GLU A 56 -4.09 6.72 -18.61
CA GLU A 56 -4.00 6.51 -20.06
C GLU A 56 -4.58 7.68 -20.85
N GLU A 57 -5.74 8.21 -20.43
CA GLU A 57 -6.34 9.44 -21.01
C GLU A 57 -5.39 10.64 -20.90
N ALA A 58 -4.59 10.70 -19.84
CA ALA A 58 -3.54 11.71 -19.64
C ALA A 58 -2.21 11.38 -20.36
N GLY A 59 -2.19 10.36 -21.23
CA GLY A 59 -1.00 9.94 -21.99
C GLY A 59 0.07 9.23 -21.16
N ARG A 60 -0.30 8.63 -20.00
CA ARG A 60 0.62 7.93 -19.11
C ARG A 60 0.30 6.44 -19.06
N THR A 61 1.25 5.61 -19.40
CA THR A 61 1.13 4.15 -19.21
C THR A 61 1.78 3.76 -17.87
N ILE A 62 0.97 3.20 -16.97
CA ILE A 62 1.40 2.79 -15.63
C ILE A 62 1.54 1.28 -15.52
N SER A 63 0.62 0.52 -16.11
CA SER A 63 0.59 -0.94 -16.00
C SER A 63 1.02 -1.60 -17.30
N PHE A 64 1.89 -2.61 -17.20
CA PHE A 64 2.48 -3.30 -18.35
C PHE A 64 2.19 -4.81 -18.29
N PRO A 65 1.89 -5.47 -19.42
CA PRO A 65 1.68 -6.93 -19.47
C PRO A 65 2.93 -7.71 -19.04
N SER A 66 4.12 -7.27 -19.49
CA SER A 66 5.42 -7.80 -19.04
C SER A 66 5.98 -6.87 -17.97
N SER A 67 6.19 -7.39 -16.78
CA SER A 67 6.50 -6.57 -15.60
C SER A 67 7.59 -7.19 -14.73
N ASP A 68 8.30 -6.32 -14.02
CA ASP A 68 9.29 -6.68 -12.99
C ASP A 68 8.60 -7.00 -11.66
N VAL A 69 7.44 -6.37 -11.42
CA VAL A 69 6.64 -6.52 -10.21
C VAL A 69 5.15 -6.53 -10.53
N THR A 70 4.40 -7.39 -9.85
CA THR A 70 2.94 -7.41 -9.89
C THR A 70 2.39 -6.89 -8.57
N ILE A 71 1.49 -5.92 -8.63
CA ILE A 71 0.75 -5.38 -7.49
C ILE A 71 -0.72 -5.76 -7.69
N VAL A 72 -1.34 -6.32 -6.65
CA VAL A 72 -2.77 -6.67 -6.65
C VAL A 72 -3.48 -5.84 -5.60
N ASP A 73 -4.41 -4.99 -6.05
CA ASP A 73 -5.35 -4.28 -5.18
C ASP A 73 -6.57 -5.18 -4.93
N THR A 74 -6.87 -5.50 -3.68
CA THR A 74 -7.93 -6.44 -3.33
C THR A 74 -9.10 -5.76 -2.63
N ALA A 75 -10.28 -6.39 -2.74
CA ALA A 75 -11.46 -5.96 -1.98
C ALA A 75 -11.25 -6.02 -0.46
N GLY A 76 -12.04 -5.23 0.28
CA GLY A 76 -12.09 -5.26 1.75
C GLY A 76 -13.01 -6.35 2.31
N THR A 77 -13.12 -7.50 1.65
CA THR A 77 -13.94 -8.63 2.09
C THR A 77 -13.20 -9.94 1.86
N SER A 78 -13.35 -10.87 2.80
CA SER A 78 -12.76 -12.21 2.77
C SER A 78 -13.46 -13.10 1.73
N GLY A 79 -13.12 -12.93 0.45
CA GLY A 79 -13.56 -13.84 -0.61
C GLY A 79 -12.53 -14.94 -0.88
N SER A 80 -12.99 -16.15 -1.17
CA SER A 80 -12.10 -17.28 -1.52
C SER A 80 -11.16 -16.99 -2.70
N SER A 81 -11.60 -16.15 -3.66
CA SER A 81 -10.80 -15.69 -4.78
C SER A 81 -9.59 -14.85 -4.38
N LEU A 82 -9.66 -14.11 -3.26
CA LEU A 82 -8.58 -13.26 -2.77
C LEU A 82 -7.48 -14.05 -2.06
N ILE A 83 -7.83 -15.21 -1.49
CA ILE A 83 -6.88 -16.10 -0.79
C ILE A 83 -5.74 -16.50 -1.72
N LYS A 84 -6.01 -16.71 -3.00
CA LYS A 84 -4.97 -17.05 -3.98
C LYS A 84 -3.91 -15.95 -4.09
N TYR A 85 -4.34 -14.69 -4.26
CA TYR A 85 -3.41 -13.57 -4.38
C TYR A 85 -2.55 -13.41 -3.12
N ILE A 86 -3.16 -13.57 -1.93
CA ILE A 86 -2.45 -13.48 -0.65
C ILE A 86 -1.41 -14.60 -0.50
N LYS A 87 -1.76 -15.84 -0.87
CA LYS A 87 -0.84 -17.00 -0.82
C LYS A 87 0.35 -16.84 -1.76
N ASP A 88 0.12 -16.31 -2.97
CA ASP A 88 1.13 -16.15 -4.01
C ASP A 88 1.99 -14.89 -3.80
N SER A 89 1.68 -14.05 -2.80
CA SER A 89 2.43 -12.83 -2.52
C SER A 89 3.76 -13.09 -1.82
N ASP A 90 4.78 -12.32 -2.21
CA ASP A 90 6.05 -12.19 -1.49
C ASP A 90 5.93 -11.19 -0.34
N LEU A 91 5.06 -10.19 -0.50
CA LEU A 91 4.77 -9.13 0.45
C LEU A 91 3.27 -8.87 0.52
N ILE A 92 2.74 -8.68 1.71
CA ILE A 92 1.35 -8.37 1.98
C ILE A 92 1.30 -7.02 2.70
N LEU A 93 0.80 -5.99 2.02
CA LEU A 93 0.62 -4.66 2.57
C LEU A 93 -0.81 -4.51 3.10
N VAL A 94 -0.94 -4.06 4.32
CA VAL A 94 -2.23 -3.93 5.01
C VAL A 94 -2.42 -2.48 5.46
N PRO A 95 -3.00 -1.63 4.60
CA PRO A 95 -3.42 -0.29 5.00
C PRO A 95 -4.55 -0.36 6.03
N PHE A 96 -4.48 0.48 7.05
CA PHE A 96 -5.52 0.58 8.07
C PHE A 96 -5.58 2.00 8.65
N GLN A 97 -6.72 2.35 9.21
CA GLN A 97 -6.85 3.55 10.03
C GLN A 97 -6.73 3.12 11.51
N PRO A 98 -5.88 3.76 12.31
CA PRO A 98 -5.67 3.32 13.69
C PRO A 98 -6.78 3.82 14.63
N HIS A 99 -8.03 3.49 14.29
CA HIS A 99 -9.22 3.69 15.12
C HIS A 99 -9.69 2.36 15.71
N VAL A 100 -10.29 2.37 16.88
CA VAL A 100 -10.68 1.15 17.63
C VAL A 100 -11.47 0.16 16.76
N SER A 101 -12.47 0.63 16.03
CA SER A 101 -13.30 -0.23 15.17
C SER A 101 -12.54 -0.90 14.02
N ASP A 102 -11.48 -0.26 13.51
CA ASP A 102 -10.67 -0.80 12.43
C ASP A 102 -9.63 -1.79 12.95
N LEU A 103 -9.12 -1.54 14.15
CA LEU A 103 -8.10 -2.38 14.78
C LEU A 103 -8.60 -3.79 15.07
N GLU A 104 -9.81 -3.94 15.61
CA GLU A 104 -10.39 -5.26 15.86
C GLU A 104 -10.47 -6.10 14.59
N ILE A 105 -10.89 -5.50 13.48
CA ILE A 105 -10.98 -6.17 12.18
C ILE A 105 -9.60 -6.54 11.66
N VAL A 106 -8.66 -5.61 11.67
CA VAL A 106 -7.29 -5.79 11.14
C VAL A 106 -6.53 -6.83 11.95
N VAL A 107 -6.60 -6.77 13.27
CA VAL A 107 -5.97 -7.74 14.18
C VAL A 107 -6.59 -9.11 14.01
N GLY A 108 -7.92 -9.22 14.02
CA GLY A 108 -8.63 -10.48 13.82
C GLY A 108 -8.26 -11.13 12.48
N TRP A 109 -8.20 -10.35 11.40
CA TRP A 109 -7.76 -10.83 10.10
C TRP A 109 -6.32 -11.32 10.13
N PHE A 110 -5.39 -10.55 10.71
CA PHE A 110 -3.98 -10.93 10.82
C PHE A 110 -3.80 -12.24 11.60
N LEU A 111 -4.49 -12.38 12.74
CA LEU A 111 -4.43 -13.59 13.56
C LEU A 111 -5.05 -14.81 12.88
N SER A 112 -5.97 -14.63 11.93
CA SER A 112 -6.54 -15.72 11.14
C SER A 112 -5.58 -16.29 10.09
N LEU A 113 -4.52 -15.55 9.73
CA LEU A 113 -3.50 -16.02 8.80
C LEU A 113 -2.59 -17.06 9.44
N ASN A 114 -2.11 -18.03 8.64
CA ASN A 114 -1.04 -18.89 9.10
C ASN A 114 0.28 -18.11 9.29
N GLN A 115 1.19 -18.70 10.07
CA GLN A 115 2.45 -18.03 10.44
C GLN A 115 3.33 -17.65 9.24
N THR A 116 3.30 -18.41 8.16
CA THR A 116 4.07 -18.11 6.94
C THR A 116 3.57 -16.83 6.28
N LEU A 117 2.27 -16.62 6.21
CA LEU A 117 1.66 -15.42 5.67
C LEU A 117 1.83 -14.23 6.61
N GLN A 118 1.67 -14.44 7.93
CA GLN A 118 1.90 -13.39 8.93
C GLN A 118 3.29 -12.75 8.82
N LYS A 119 4.34 -13.54 8.52
CA LYS A 119 5.71 -13.02 8.30
C LYS A 119 5.85 -12.09 7.10
N LYS A 120 4.94 -12.17 6.14
CA LYS A 120 4.93 -11.33 4.94
C LYS A 120 4.12 -10.04 5.12
N VAL A 121 3.39 -9.90 6.22
CA VAL A 121 2.51 -8.75 6.48
C VAL A 121 3.29 -7.54 6.93
N LYS A 122 3.03 -6.41 6.27
CA LYS A 122 3.44 -5.08 6.72
C LYS A 122 2.22 -4.17 6.82
N PHE A 123 2.00 -3.65 8.01
CA PHE A 123 0.90 -2.74 8.31
C PHE A 123 1.27 -1.31 7.93
N ILE A 124 0.38 -0.62 7.23
CA ILE A 124 0.56 0.78 6.80
C ILE A 124 -0.54 1.62 7.44
N PRO A 125 -0.24 2.39 8.50
CA PRO A 125 -1.18 3.36 9.02
C PRO A 125 -1.53 4.39 7.94
N ASN A 126 -2.82 4.68 7.76
CA ASN A 126 -3.27 5.61 6.74
C ASN A 126 -4.25 6.64 7.32
N ARG A 127 -4.34 7.80 6.64
CA ARG A 127 -5.15 8.95 7.07
C ARG A 127 -4.81 9.41 8.49
N LEU A 128 -3.52 9.46 8.81
CA LEU A 128 -3.05 9.90 10.11
C LEU A 128 -3.35 11.39 10.31
N SER A 129 -3.95 11.70 11.44
CA SER A 129 -4.16 13.06 11.98
C SER A 129 -3.49 13.21 13.36
N TYR A 130 -2.78 12.16 13.78
CA TYR A 130 -1.99 12.09 15.01
C TYR A 130 -2.79 12.40 16.29
N THR A 131 -4.07 12.04 16.30
CA THR A 131 -4.93 12.13 17.49
C THR A 131 -4.47 11.17 18.58
N LYS A 132 -4.95 11.38 19.82
CA LYS A 132 -4.65 10.48 20.94
C LYS A 132 -5.12 9.05 20.65
N GLU A 133 -6.34 8.90 20.13
CA GLU A 133 -6.90 7.61 19.74
C GLU A 133 -6.02 6.89 18.71
N GLN A 134 -5.54 7.61 17.67
CA GLN A 134 -4.67 7.02 16.66
C GLN A 134 -3.32 6.59 17.23
N LYS A 135 -2.76 7.33 18.19
CA LYS A 135 -1.51 6.93 18.87
C LYS A 135 -1.70 5.65 19.67
N GLU A 136 -2.79 5.56 20.44
CA GLU A 136 -3.16 4.36 21.18
C GLU A 136 -3.38 3.16 20.24
N GLY A 137 -4.02 3.38 19.09
CA GLY A 137 -4.20 2.36 18.05
C GLY A 137 -2.89 1.86 17.44
N LEU A 138 -1.92 2.72 17.21
CA LEU A 138 -0.59 2.33 16.75
C LEU A 138 0.17 1.50 17.80
N GLU A 139 0.06 1.88 19.07
CA GLU A 139 0.64 1.12 20.19
C GLU A 139 0.04 -0.30 20.27
N GLU A 140 -1.25 -0.43 20.03
CA GLU A 140 -1.95 -1.72 20.06
C GLU A 140 -1.44 -2.65 18.94
N ILE A 141 -1.34 -2.17 17.70
CA ILE A 141 -0.74 -2.95 16.60
C ILE A 141 0.71 -3.36 16.92
N GLN A 142 1.51 -2.46 17.50
CA GLN A 142 2.87 -2.79 17.91
C GLN A 142 2.92 -3.90 18.97
N LYS A 143 2.00 -3.90 19.93
CA LYS A 143 1.88 -4.98 20.93
C LYS A 143 1.55 -6.32 20.27
N VAL A 144 0.59 -6.33 19.33
CA VAL A 144 0.22 -7.54 18.58
C VAL A 144 1.42 -8.08 17.82
N ILE A 145 2.13 -7.24 17.06
CA ILE A 145 3.33 -7.63 16.32
C ILE A 145 4.41 -8.21 17.24
N LYS A 146 4.63 -7.57 18.40
CA LYS A 146 5.61 -8.02 19.40
C LYS A 146 5.21 -9.36 20.01
N THR A 147 3.93 -9.54 20.34
CA THR A 147 3.41 -10.79 20.94
C THR A 147 3.52 -11.95 19.97
N GLU A 148 3.15 -11.73 18.73
CA GLU A 148 3.20 -12.75 17.68
C GLU A 148 4.62 -13.01 17.16
N GLY A 149 5.55 -12.07 17.32
CA GLY A 149 6.89 -12.12 16.76
C GLY A 149 6.89 -12.14 15.21
N ARG A 150 5.84 -11.62 14.58
CA ARG A 150 5.58 -11.64 13.14
C ARG A 150 4.81 -10.39 12.72
N GLY A 151 4.96 -10.00 11.45
CA GLY A 151 4.44 -8.74 10.93
C GLY A 151 5.40 -7.58 11.20
N GLU A 152 5.14 -6.46 10.57
CA GLU A 152 5.92 -5.22 10.71
C GLU A 152 4.98 -4.01 10.62
N LEU A 153 5.19 -3.01 11.45
CA LEU A 153 4.50 -1.72 11.33
C LEU A 153 5.43 -0.74 10.60
N LEU A 154 4.98 -0.29 9.43
CA LEU A 154 5.68 0.72 8.65
C LEU A 154 5.27 2.14 9.08
N SER A 155 6.00 3.13 8.58
CA SER A 155 5.53 4.52 8.60
C SER A 155 4.23 4.63 7.81
N GLY A 156 3.36 5.55 8.23
CA GLY A 156 2.06 5.75 7.60
C GLY A 156 2.00 6.97 6.70
N LEU A 157 0.83 7.18 6.11
CA LEU A 157 0.50 8.38 5.36
C LEU A 157 -0.48 9.25 6.14
N SER A 158 -0.22 10.55 6.15
CA SER A 158 -1.12 11.54 6.77
C SER A 158 -2.41 11.70 5.98
N ASN A 159 -3.44 12.23 6.64
CA ASN A 159 -4.68 12.60 5.97
C ASN A 159 -4.48 13.86 5.12
N ARG A 160 -4.43 13.68 3.79
CA ARG A 160 -4.15 14.77 2.84
C ARG A 160 -5.19 14.81 1.72
N PRO A 161 -6.36 15.39 1.99
CA PRO A 161 -7.46 15.44 1.01
C PRO A 161 -7.12 16.27 -0.24
N ALA A 162 -6.17 17.19 -0.17
CA ALA A 162 -5.70 17.96 -1.32
C ALA A 162 -4.67 17.22 -2.20
N VAL A 163 -4.20 16.04 -1.80
CA VAL A 163 -3.15 15.29 -2.49
C VAL A 163 -3.66 13.95 -3.02
N TYR A 164 -4.10 13.05 -2.14
CA TYR A 164 -4.41 11.68 -2.53
C TYR A 164 -5.71 11.51 -3.34
N PRO A 165 -6.83 12.19 -3.04
CA PRO A 165 -8.01 12.14 -3.90
C PRO A 165 -7.78 12.71 -5.30
N PRO A 166 -7.13 13.88 -5.50
CA PRO A 166 -6.74 14.35 -6.84
C PRO A 166 -5.81 13.37 -7.58
N PHE A 167 -4.89 12.71 -6.89
CA PHE A 167 -4.05 11.66 -7.46
C PHE A 167 -4.89 10.51 -8.02
N LEU A 168 -5.86 10.00 -7.27
CA LEU A 168 -6.78 8.97 -7.74
C LEU A 168 -7.69 9.43 -8.88
N ASN A 169 -7.79 10.74 -9.11
CA ASN A 169 -8.45 11.32 -10.28
C ASN A 169 -7.52 11.49 -11.50
N GLY A 170 -6.33 10.88 -11.48
CA GLY A 170 -5.38 10.86 -12.59
C GLY A 170 -4.27 11.91 -12.51
N ASN A 171 -4.27 12.78 -11.50
CA ASN A 171 -3.18 13.74 -11.31
C ASN A 171 -1.87 13.00 -11.00
N LYS A 172 -0.78 13.44 -11.64
CA LYS A 172 0.53 12.85 -11.39
C LYS A 172 1.09 13.33 -10.06
N ILE A 173 1.62 12.41 -9.25
CA ILE A 173 2.52 12.73 -8.15
C ILE A 173 3.96 12.48 -8.62
N ASN A 174 4.79 13.52 -8.57
CA ASN A 174 6.22 13.39 -8.79
C ASN A 174 6.92 13.44 -7.42
N PHE A 175 7.25 12.29 -6.88
CA PHE A 175 7.86 12.12 -5.55
C PHE A 175 9.19 12.86 -5.36
N PHE A 176 9.86 13.23 -6.45
CA PHE A 176 11.16 13.91 -6.43
C PHE A 176 11.09 15.37 -6.84
N SER A 177 9.88 15.89 -7.13
CA SER A 177 9.70 17.28 -7.54
C SER A 177 9.83 18.24 -6.37
N ASP A 178 10.59 19.33 -6.56
CA ASP A 178 10.64 20.41 -5.58
C ASP A 178 9.32 21.17 -5.43
N LYS A 179 8.36 20.93 -6.36
CA LYS A 179 7.01 21.48 -6.29
C LYS A 179 6.06 20.67 -5.42
N LEU A 180 6.41 19.44 -5.05
CA LEU A 180 5.63 18.65 -4.12
C LEU A 180 5.84 19.17 -2.71
N ASP A 181 4.77 19.26 -1.92
CA ASP A 181 4.87 19.57 -0.49
C ASP A 181 5.91 18.66 0.17
N GLU A 182 6.88 19.25 0.88
CA GLU A 182 8.02 18.55 1.45
C GLU A 182 7.59 17.44 2.41
N LYS A 183 6.54 17.67 3.20
CA LYS A 183 6.00 16.65 4.12
C LYS A 183 5.37 15.47 3.38
N VAL A 184 4.74 15.71 2.22
CA VAL A 184 4.21 14.62 1.36
C VAL A 184 5.37 13.81 0.78
N LYS A 185 6.40 14.51 0.29
CA LYS A 185 7.61 13.91 -0.26
C LYS A 185 8.32 13.04 0.79
N ASP A 186 8.50 13.57 2.00
CA ASP A 186 9.15 12.84 3.09
C ASP A 186 8.37 11.60 3.51
N GLU A 187 7.05 11.72 3.76
CA GLU A 187 6.25 10.58 4.21
C GLU A 187 6.14 9.48 3.15
N THR A 188 5.99 9.84 1.87
CA THR A 188 5.92 8.86 0.78
C THR A 188 7.27 8.20 0.52
N ASN A 189 8.36 8.96 0.49
CA ASN A 189 9.70 8.43 0.33
C ASN A 189 10.07 7.50 1.49
N HIS A 190 9.80 7.89 2.74
CA HIS A 190 10.10 7.07 3.91
C HIS A 190 9.32 5.74 3.86
N LEU A 191 8.02 5.79 3.55
CA LEU A 191 7.20 4.60 3.42
C LEU A 191 7.72 3.68 2.31
N PHE A 192 7.89 4.20 1.09
CA PHE A 192 8.20 3.33 -0.05
C PHE A 192 9.64 2.83 -0.05
N LEU A 193 10.59 3.59 0.48
CA LEU A 193 11.96 3.10 0.69
C LEU A 193 12.02 1.97 1.72
N SER A 194 11.16 1.99 2.74
CA SER A 194 11.06 0.86 3.69
C SER A 194 10.51 -0.42 3.05
N ILE A 195 9.71 -0.29 1.98
CA ILE A 195 9.20 -1.41 1.18
C ILE A 195 10.24 -1.85 0.13
N THR A 196 10.93 -0.89 -0.49
CA THR A 196 11.81 -1.10 -1.63
C THR A 196 13.24 -0.56 -1.41
N PRO A 197 13.95 -0.99 -0.37
CA PRO A 197 15.24 -0.37 0.01
C PRO A 197 16.32 -0.47 -1.08
N LYS A 198 16.21 -1.45 -2.00
CA LYS A 198 17.16 -1.60 -3.11
C LYS A 198 17.00 -0.55 -4.21
N LEU A 199 15.86 0.15 -4.28
CA LEU A 199 15.62 1.16 -5.31
C LEU A 199 16.33 2.50 -5.01
N GLU A 200 16.68 2.76 -3.75
CA GLU A 200 17.44 3.96 -3.37
C GLU A 200 18.86 3.98 -3.96
N MET A 201 19.46 2.81 -4.15
CA MET A 201 20.85 2.68 -4.61
C MET A 201 21.07 3.09 -6.08
N ASN A 202 20.01 3.37 -6.85
CA ASN A 202 20.08 3.72 -8.27
C ASN A 202 20.02 5.23 -8.55
N LYS A 203 20.01 6.08 -7.53
CA LYS A 203 20.13 7.53 -7.72
C LYS A 203 21.62 7.92 -7.88
N LYS A 204 22.14 7.68 -9.06
CA LYS A 204 23.38 8.33 -9.53
C LYS A 204 23.12 9.03 -10.85
#